data_28bf8aa4baa3a0d559539979d7a6221c
#
_entry.id   28bf8aa4baa3a0d559539979d7a6221c
#
_cell.length_a   1.000
_cell.length_b   1.000
_cell.length_c   1.000
_cell.angle_alpha   90.00
_cell.angle_beta   90.00
_cell.angle_gamma   90.00
#
_symmetry.space_group_name_H-M   'P 1'
#
loop_
_entity.id
_entity.type
_entity.pdbx_description
1 polymer ?
#
loop_
_entity_poly.entity_id
_entity_poly.type
_entity_poly.pdbx_seq_one_letter_code
_entity_poly.pdbx_strand_id
1 'polypeptide(L)'
;MTAVADAPAKRQSPTLVAGAVLVLVLLLVTPAAVVLLLRDDESGPATTLRVGNLPTDVAVLDDTVWVASGRDNRVVAVSGGQVERHPTGQAPLRVAVGVGSVWTANAGDDSVTRLNPLLAGDVGRRIAIGANAIDVAVGPDGAWVTNGQAGTITRIDSVSNRVLGPPIRTGEFPTALAIGANHVWVVNSGEGTVARVDPREHVVVGRPIPVGRDPQDIAVGFGAVWVANRGDGTLTRLDAATGRPQGPALRVGGAPGSLAVTRDGLLVLDTRSGAVLRVDPRTQAAHALLRIPGYPAAIAVGAGAAWVVDSRRGTVTRVSG
;
A
#
# COMPACT_ATOMS: atom_id res chain seq x y z
N MET A 1 14.92 56.43 -71.86
CA MET A 1 16.25 56.32 -72.56
C MET A 1 17.03 55.28 -71.77
N THR A 2 17.38 54.30 -72.57
CA THR A 2 18.56 53.40 -72.52
C THR A 2 18.69 52.51 -71.31
N ALA A 3 18.40 51.28 -71.42
CA ALA A 3 19.06 50.17 -72.09
C ALA A 3 20.12 49.47 -71.20
N VAL A 4 19.87 48.20 -70.96
CA VAL A 4 20.64 46.98 -71.35
C VAL A 4 21.86 46.72 -70.49
N ALA A 5 22.07 45.56 -69.88
CA ALA A 5 22.37 44.23 -70.35
C ALA A 5 22.51 43.30 -69.16
N ASP A 6 21.96 42.17 -69.09
CA ASP A 6 22.19 40.82 -69.58
C ASP A 6 23.46 40.11 -69.07
N ALA A 7 23.17 39.05 -68.29
CA ALA A 7 23.70 37.67 -68.19
C ALA A 7 25.11 37.44 -67.62
N PRO A 8 25.45 36.16 -67.17
CA PRO A 8 24.66 34.94 -67.15
C PRO A 8 24.80 34.10 -65.85
N ALA A 9 23.99 33.08 -65.82
CA ALA A 9 23.83 31.99 -64.80
C ALA A 9 25.11 31.25 -64.43
N LYS A 10 25.16 30.88 -63.14
CA LYS A 10 25.93 29.72 -62.63
C LYS A 10 24.99 28.77 -61.89
N ARG A 11 24.89 27.59 -62.49
CA ARG A 11 24.21 26.42 -61.83
C ARG A 11 24.94 26.02 -60.55
N GLN A 12 24.21 25.88 -59.48
CA GLN A 12 24.62 25.08 -58.35
C GLN A 12 23.48 24.16 -57.94
N SER A 13 23.86 22.90 -57.70
CA SER A 13 23.07 21.72 -57.45
C SER A 13 22.20 21.84 -56.17
N PRO A 14 21.06 21.12 -56.06
CA PRO A 14 20.21 21.19 -54.90
C PRO A 14 20.73 20.28 -53.78
N THR A 15 21.08 20.87 -52.66
CA THR A 15 21.21 20.18 -51.39
C THR A 15 19.81 19.91 -50.83
N LEU A 16 19.52 18.64 -50.67
CA LEU A 16 18.32 18.16 -49.97
C LEU A 16 18.35 18.67 -48.52
N VAL A 17 17.43 19.57 -48.18
CA VAL A 17 17.07 19.85 -46.78
C VAL A 17 15.86 18.98 -46.45
N ALA A 18 16.09 17.98 -45.62
CA ALA A 18 15.03 17.15 -45.07
C ALA A 18 14.13 17.99 -44.14
N GLY A 19 12.95 18.32 -44.63
CA GLY A 19 11.91 18.94 -43.81
C GLY A 19 11.31 17.92 -42.88
N ALA A 20 11.45 18.13 -41.57
CA ALA A 20 10.75 17.38 -40.57
C ALA A 20 9.26 17.77 -40.60
N VAL A 21 8.42 16.86 -41.06
CA VAL A 21 6.96 16.96 -40.93
C VAL A 21 6.60 16.63 -39.47
N LEU A 22 6.22 17.67 -38.74
CA LEU A 22 5.65 17.49 -37.39
C LEU A 22 4.23 16.95 -37.51
N VAL A 23 4.06 15.64 -37.41
CA VAL A 23 2.75 15.01 -37.28
C VAL A 23 2.29 15.16 -35.83
N LEU A 24 1.38 16.10 -35.58
CA LEU A 24 0.68 16.25 -34.30
C LEU A 24 -0.32 15.12 -34.21
N VAL A 25 0.07 14.01 -33.56
CA VAL A 25 -0.86 12.93 -33.19
C VAL A 25 -1.56 13.34 -31.91
N LEU A 26 -2.83 13.72 -32.04
CA LEU A 26 -3.73 13.93 -30.92
C LEU A 26 -4.05 12.55 -30.32
N LEU A 27 -3.28 12.14 -29.31
CA LEU A 27 -3.58 10.96 -28.52
C LEU A 27 -4.75 11.27 -27.58
N LEU A 28 -5.92 10.79 -27.94
CA LEU A 28 -7.04 10.58 -27.02
C LEU A 28 -6.56 9.67 -25.89
N VAL A 29 -6.37 10.24 -24.69
CA VAL A 29 -6.01 9.51 -23.49
C VAL A 29 -7.23 8.74 -23.02
N THR A 30 -7.37 7.51 -23.48
CA THR A 30 -8.12 6.49 -22.72
C THR A 30 -7.24 6.06 -21.56
N PRO A 31 -7.77 5.77 -20.35
CA PRO A 31 -6.96 5.23 -19.27
C PRO A 31 -6.53 3.82 -19.63
N ALA A 32 -5.45 3.72 -20.38
CA ALA A 32 -4.77 2.45 -20.61
C ALA A 32 -4.08 2.07 -19.31
N ALA A 33 -4.55 1.01 -18.69
CA ALA A 33 -3.81 0.29 -17.66
C ALA A 33 -2.38 0.06 -18.18
N VAL A 34 -1.40 0.64 -17.51
CA VAL A 34 0.01 0.35 -17.78
C VAL A 34 0.22 -1.11 -17.39
N VAL A 35 0.22 -1.99 -18.38
CA VAL A 35 0.59 -3.39 -18.21
C VAL A 35 2.09 -3.44 -18.03
N LEU A 36 2.56 -3.43 -16.79
CA LEU A 36 3.94 -3.73 -16.47
C LEU A 36 4.15 -5.23 -16.70
N LEU A 37 4.74 -5.56 -17.84
CA LEU A 37 5.24 -6.91 -18.10
C LEU A 37 6.38 -7.15 -17.08
N LEU A 38 6.12 -7.97 -16.07
CA LEU A 38 7.19 -8.57 -15.29
C LEU A 38 7.98 -9.46 -16.27
N ARG A 39 9.17 -9.04 -16.64
CA ARG A 39 10.13 -9.92 -17.31
C ARG A 39 10.55 -10.97 -16.28
N ASP A 40 10.30 -12.22 -16.60
CA ASP A 40 10.86 -13.39 -15.93
C ASP A 40 12.36 -13.49 -16.26
N ASP A 41 13.18 -12.59 -15.70
CA ASP A 41 14.64 -12.75 -15.69
C ASP A 41 15.23 -11.69 -14.79
N GLU A 42 15.39 -12.06 -13.56
CA GLU A 42 16.51 -11.71 -12.66
C GLU A 42 16.23 -12.25 -11.26
N SER A 43 16.50 -13.54 -11.06
CA SER A 43 16.72 -14.10 -9.73
C SER A 43 18.06 -13.58 -9.18
N GLY A 44 18.13 -12.29 -8.97
CA GLY A 44 19.21 -11.68 -8.22
C GLY A 44 19.09 -12.06 -6.74
N PRO A 45 20.20 -12.16 -5.99
CA PRO A 45 20.17 -12.50 -4.57
C PRO A 45 19.28 -11.50 -3.82
N ALA A 46 18.48 -12.02 -2.87
CA ALA A 46 17.60 -11.20 -2.04
C ALA A 46 18.41 -10.05 -1.39
N THR A 47 18.16 -8.83 -1.81
CA THR A 47 18.85 -7.67 -1.25
C THR A 47 18.21 -7.31 0.07
N THR A 48 18.99 -7.39 1.14
CA THR A 48 18.55 -7.03 2.50
C THR A 48 19.22 -5.75 2.95
N LEU A 49 18.44 -4.77 3.38
CA LEU A 49 18.91 -3.46 3.84
C LEU A 49 18.51 -3.22 5.29
N ARG A 50 19.38 -2.59 6.07
CA ARG A 50 19.05 -2.19 7.43
C ARG A 50 18.24 -0.89 7.44
N VAL A 51 17.06 -0.93 8.07
CA VAL A 51 16.07 0.16 8.06
C VAL A 51 15.75 0.72 9.43
N GLY A 52 16.33 0.18 10.50
CA GLY A 52 16.14 0.73 11.86
C GLY A 52 15.81 -0.32 12.91
N ASN A 53 15.27 0.13 14.03
CA ASN A 53 14.93 -0.73 15.16
C ASN A 53 13.43 -1.00 15.20
N LEU A 54 13.08 -2.29 15.24
CA LEU A 54 11.69 -2.75 15.23
C LEU A 54 10.89 -2.19 14.05
N PRO A 55 11.28 -2.49 12.78
CA PRO A 55 10.39 -2.20 11.67
C PRO A 55 9.11 -3.01 11.81
N THR A 56 7.98 -2.32 11.68
CA THR A 56 6.65 -2.85 11.97
C THR A 56 5.82 -3.06 10.71
N ASP A 57 6.05 -2.21 9.70
CA ASP A 57 5.26 -2.23 8.47
C ASP A 57 6.04 -1.66 7.29
N VAL A 58 5.55 -1.96 6.08
CA VAL A 58 6.16 -1.56 4.81
C VAL A 58 5.10 -1.20 3.78
N ALA A 59 5.34 -0.14 3.03
CA ALA A 59 4.53 0.25 1.87
C ALA A 59 5.46 0.66 0.72
N VAL A 60 4.96 0.63 -0.51
CA VAL A 60 5.75 1.02 -1.69
C VAL A 60 5.01 2.10 -2.45
N LEU A 61 5.70 3.20 -2.73
CA LEU A 61 5.22 4.28 -3.58
C LEU A 61 6.24 4.47 -4.71
N ASP A 62 5.79 4.28 -5.94
CA ASP A 62 6.65 4.26 -7.13
C ASP A 62 7.83 3.28 -6.91
N ASP A 63 9.07 3.76 -6.97
CA ASP A 63 10.29 2.96 -6.76
C ASP A 63 10.86 3.10 -5.34
N THR A 64 10.12 3.71 -4.42
CA THR A 64 10.56 3.92 -3.04
C THR A 64 9.81 3.02 -2.07
N VAL A 65 10.56 2.31 -1.25
CA VAL A 65 10.04 1.45 -0.17
C VAL A 65 10.06 2.24 1.13
N TRP A 66 8.90 2.36 1.76
CA TRP A 66 8.70 3.09 3.00
C TRP A 66 8.48 2.12 4.15
N VAL A 67 9.27 2.23 5.20
CA VAL A 67 9.27 1.32 6.35
C VAL A 67 9.01 2.09 7.63
N ALA A 68 7.98 1.72 8.37
CA ALA A 68 7.74 2.24 9.72
C ALA A 68 8.73 1.59 10.69
N SER A 69 9.56 2.40 11.39
CA SER A 69 10.54 1.95 12.38
C SER A 69 10.06 2.36 13.79
N GLY A 70 9.37 1.44 14.45
CA GLY A 70 8.58 1.73 15.65
C GLY A 70 9.39 2.27 16.83
N ARG A 71 10.57 1.72 17.12
CA ARG A 71 11.41 2.18 18.22
C ARG A 71 12.22 3.43 17.91
N ASP A 72 12.41 3.74 16.64
CA ASP A 72 13.18 4.93 16.24
C ASP A 72 12.30 6.16 16.05
N ASN A 73 10.96 6.02 16.13
CA ASN A 73 9.98 7.07 15.84
C ASN A 73 10.22 7.69 14.46
N ARG A 74 10.38 6.83 13.44
CA ARG A 74 10.73 7.24 12.08
C ARG A 74 10.00 6.39 11.04
N VAL A 75 9.80 6.98 9.89
CA VAL A 75 9.63 6.22 8.65
C VAL A 75 10.91 6.32 7.84
N VAL A 76 11.28 5.23 7.21
CA VAL A 76 12.52 5.09 6.45
C VAL A 76 12.19 4.86 5.00
N ALA A 77 12.72 5.72 4.13
CA ALA A 77 12.64 5.57 2.69
C ALA A 77 13.86 4.81 2.17
N VAL A 78 13.63 3.84 1.30
CA VAL A 78 14.68 3.07 0.61
C VAL A 78 14.43 3.17 -0.89
N SER A 79 15.35 3.78 -1.62
CA SER A 79 15.29 3.93 -3.07
C SER A 79 16.69 3.86 -3.66
N GLY A 80 16.91 3.06 -4.73
CA GLY A 80 18.23 2.90 -5.36
C GLY A 80 19.34 2.47 -4.42
N GLY A 81 19.02 1.73 -3.33
CA GLY A 81 19.99 1.34 -2.30
C GLY A 81 20.32 2.42 -1.28
N GLN A 82 19.79 3.64 -1.43
CA GLN A 82 19.93 4.72 -0.47
C GLN A 82 18.87 4.61 0.62
N VAL A 83 19.21 5.05 1.83
CA VAL A 83 18.34 4.99 3.01
C VAL A 83 18.20 6.39 3.60
N GLU A 84 17.01 6.96 3.50
CA GLU A 84 16.66 8.25 4.09
C GLU A 84 15.71 8.04 5.28
N ARG A 85 15.81 8.91 6.30
CA ARG A 85 15.04 8.76 7.55
C ARG A 85 14.28 10.03 7.86
N HIS A 86 12.94 9.88 8.01
CA HIS A 86 12.05 10.99 8.31
C HIS A 86 11.44 10.80 9.70
N PRO A 87 11.41 11.84 10.55
CA PRO A 87 10.78 11.74 11.87
C PRO A 87 9.26 11.59 11.74
N THR A 88 8.68 10.86 12.70
CA THR A 88 7.23 10.67 12.82
C THR A 88 6.77 11.02 14.25
N GLY A 89 5.51 10.72 14.60
CA GLY A 89 5.09 10.59 15.98
C GLY A 89 5.71 9.36 16.64
N GLN A 90 5.31 9.08 17.89
CA GLN A 90 5.88 8.00 18.68
C GLN A 90 5.33 6.62 18.28
N ALA A 91 6.20 5.65 18.24
CA ALA A 91 5.88 4.25 17.92
C ALA A 91 5.02 4.10 16.66
N PRO A 92 5.51 4.49 15.47
CA PRO A 92 4.78 4.24 14.24
C PRO A 92 4.61 2.72 14.03
N LEU A 93 3.36 2.28 13.90
CA LEU A 93 3.00 0.87 13.71
C LEU A 93 2.74 0.53 12.25
N ARG A 94 2.10 1.43 11.52
CA ARG A 94 1.72 1.22 10.11
C ARG A 94 2.15 2.39 9.25
N VAL A 95 2.43 2.07 8.01
CA VAL A 95 2.73 3.06 6.96
C VAL A 95 1.85 2.79 5.76
N ALA A 96 1.24 3.84 5.24
CA ALA A 96 0.46 3.79 4.00
C ALA A 96 0.92 4.89 3.05
N VAL A 97 0.71 4.64 1.77
CA VAL A 97 1.02 5.58 0.70
C VAL A 97 -0.24 5.88 -0.11
N GLY A 98 -0.41 7.12 -0.48
CA GLY A 98 -1.55 7.54 -1.30
C GLY A 98 -1.69 9.05 -1.37
N VAL A 99 -2.40 9.52 -2.39
CA VAL A 99 -2.63 10.95 -2.67
C VAL A 99 -1.31 11.75 -2.62
N GLY A 100 -0.23 11.20 -3.22
CA GLY A 100 1.09 11.83 -3.28
C GLY A 100 1.76 12.03 -1.92
N SER A 101 1.42 11.24 -0.92
CA SER A 101 1.94 11.38 0.45
C SER A 101 2.19 10.03 1.10
N VAL A 102 3.03 10.05 2.13
CA VAL A 102 3.29 8.92 3.03
C VAL A 102 2.65 9.24 4.38
N TRP A 103 1.96 8.27 4.93
CA TRP A 103 1.20 8.41 6.17
C TRP A 103 1.63 7.33 7.15
N THR A 104 1.80 7.69 8.43
CA THR A 104 2.09 6.72 9.49
C THR A 104 1.09 6.84 10.63
N ALA A 105 0.58 5.69 11.09
CA ALA A 105 -0.19 5.62 12.33
C ALA A 105 0.78 5.45 13.50
N ASN A 106 0.76 6.40 14.45
CA ASN A 106 1.69 6.47 15.57
C ASN A 106 0.97 6.13 16.87
N ALA A 107 1.10 4.89 17.32
CA ALA A 107 0.37 4.38 18.47
C ALA A 107 0.84 4.93 19.82
N GLY A 108 2.07 5.43 19.89
CA GLY A 108 2.65 5.91 21.14
C GLY A 108 2.23 7.33 21.53
N ASP A 109 1.67 8.11 20.59
CA ASP A 109 1.22 9.48 20.84
C ASP A 109 -0.11 9.83 20.17
N ASP A 110 -0.89 8.81 19.82
CA ASP A 110 -2.26 8.97 19.29
C ASP A 110 -2.35 9.90 18.10
N SER A 111 -1.40 9.79 17.19
CA SER A 111 -1.28 10.69 16.05
C SER A 111 -1.08 9.96 14.72
N VAL A 112 -1.28 10.70 13.66
CA VAL A 112 -0.85 10.33 12.31
C VAL A 112 0.19 11.33 11.85
N THR A 113 1.27 10.87 11.22
CA THR A 113 2.19 11.76 10.52
C THR A 113 1.97 11.66 9.02
N ARG A 114 1.85 12.79 8.35
CA ARG A 114 1.81 12.88 6.89
C ARG A 114 3.08 13.54 6.39
N LEU A 115 3.77 12.89 5.47
CA LEU A 115 5.00 13.35 4.83
C LEU A 115 4.78 13.58 3.34
N ASN A 116 5.47 14.59 2.80
CA ASN A 116 5.57 14.75 1.36
C ASN A 116 6.85 14.04 0.86
N PRO A 117 6.73 12.95 0.09
CA PRO A 117 7.89 12.17 -0.37
C PRO A 117 8.80 12.93 -1.35
N LEU A 118 8.34 14.04 -1.91
CA LEU A 118 9.11 14.86 -2.86
C LEU A 118 9.96 15.94 -2.17
N LEU A 119 9.78 16.13 -0.86
CA LEU A 119 10.54 17.13 -0.09
C LEU A 119 11.61 16.46 0.75
N ALA A 120 12.86 16.55 0.33
CA ALA A 120 13.98 16.05 1.10
C ALA A 120 14.02 16.72 2.49
N GLY A 121 14.17 15.89 3.54
CA GLY A 121 14.19 16.36 4.91
C GLY A 121 12.85 16.81 5.48
N ASP A 122 11.73 16.49 4.81
CA ASP A 122 10.39 16.77 5.35
C ASP A 122 10.23 16.10 6.73
N VAL A 123 9.91 16.91 7.73
CA VAL A 123 9.68 16.45 9.11
C VAL A 123 8.24 15.97 9.32
N GLY A 124 7.43 16.07 8.28
CA GLY A 124 6.02 15.65 8.30
C GLY A 124 5.12 16.52 9.16
N ARG A 125 3.84 16.44 8.85
CA ARG A 125 2.79 17.06 9.64
C ARG A 125 2.13 16.05 10.57
N ARG A 126 2.21 16.27 11.87
CA ARG A 126 1.54 15.44 12.86
C ARG A 126 0.10 15.91 13.10
N ILE A 127 -0.84 14.97 13.08
CA ILE A 127 -2.27 15.18 13.20
C ILE A 127 -2.74 14.33 14.38
N ALA A 128 -3.26 14.95 15.43
CA ALA A 128 -3.87 14.25 16.55
C ALA A 128 -5.22 13.64 16.12
N ILE A 129 -5.50 12.40 16.48
CA ILE A 129 -6.70 11.69 15.99
C ILE A 129 -7.57 11.07 17.07
N GLY A 130 -7.02 10.68 18.18
CA GLY A 130 -7.72 9.95 19.23
C GLY A 130 -6.88 8.81 19.79
N ALA A 131 -7.46 7.98 20.64
CA ALA A 131 -6.69 6.99 21.37
C ALA A 131 -6.25 5.78 20.53
N ASN A 132 -4.94 5.51 20.53
CA ASN A 132 -4.28 4.34 19.99
C ASN A 132 -4.44 4.17 18.48
N ALA A 133 -3.74 5.00 17.71
CA ALA A 133 -3.62 4.87 16.25
C ALA A 133 -2.90 3.58 15.87
N ILE A 134 -3.61 2.60 15.31
CA ILE A 134 -3.02 1.29 14.98
C ILE A 134 -2.72 1.19 13.49
N ASP A 135 -3.69 1.49 12.63
CA ASP A 135 -3.56 1.33 11.18
C ASP A 135 -4.05 2.57 10.43
N VAL A 136 -3.52 2.77 9.23
CA VAL A 136 -3.89 3.85 8.34
C VAL A 136 -4.00 3.35 6.90
N ALA A 137 -5.09 3.69 6.21
CA ALA A 137 -5.19 3.51 4.77
C ALA A 137 -5.60 4.82 4.09
N VAL A 138 -5.15 4.99 2.86
CA VAL A 138 -5.34 6.22 2.10
C VAL A 138 -6.11 5.93 0.82
N GLY A 139 -7.19 6.66 0.62
CA GLY A 139 -8.01 6.58 -0.58
C GLY A 139 -8.29 7.97 -1.18
N PRO A 140 -9.08 8.01 -2.25
CA PRO A 140 -9.42 9.27 -2.92
C PRO A 140 -10.07 10.30 -1.98
N ASP A 141 -10.79 9.82 -0.98
CA ASP A 141 -11.55 10.64 -0.04
C ASP A 141 -10.76 11.02 1.23
N GLY A 142 -9.44 10.78 1.26
CA GLY A 142 -8.55 11.06 2.37
C GLY A 142 -7.98 9.82 3.06
N ALA A 143 -7.41 10.02 4.25
CA ALA A 143 -6.87 8.95 5.06
C ALA A 143 -7.87 8.50 6.13
N TRP A 144 -7.91 7.20 6.40
CA TRP A 144 -8.70 6.58 7.45
C TRP A 144 -7.79 5.88 8.43
N VAL A 145 -8.07 6.01 9.70
CA VAL A 145 -7.20 5.53 10.78
C VAL A 145 -8.01 4.76 11.80
N THR A 146 -7.52 3.60 12.21
CA THR A 146 -8.13 2.85 13.31
C THR A 146 -7.66 3.38 14.66
N ASN A 147 -8.61 3.56 15.59
CA ASN A 147 -8.36 3.94 16.97
C ASN A 147 -8.68 2.73 17.86
N GLY A 148 -7.67 1.87 18.11
CA GLY A 148 -7.85 0.56 18.67
C GLY A 148 -8.57 0.56 20.02
N GLN A 149 -8.12 1.36 20.97
CA GLN A 149 -8.73 1.41 22.32
C GLN A 149 -10.13 2.04 22.33
N ALA A 150 -10.39 2.97 21.40
CA ALA A 150 -11.69 3.63 21.31
C ALA A 150 -12.75 2.80 20.58
N GLY A 151 -12.34 1.77 19.84
CA GLY A 151 -13.26 0.98 19.00
C GLY A 151 -13.81 1.76 17.81
N THR A 152 -13.07 2.72 17.29
CA THR A 152 -13.52 3.65 16.25
C THR A 152 -12.52 3.76 15.11
N ILE A 153 -12.97 4.38 14.02
CA ILE A 153 -12.08 4.89 12.96
C ILE A 153 -12.27 6.41 12.83
N THR A 154 -11.20 7.08 12.42
CA THR A 154 -11.18 8.53 12.17
C THR A 154 -10.84 8.81 10.71
N ARG A 155 -11.54 9.76 10.09
CA ARG A 155 -11.22 10.24 8.73
C ARG A 155 -10.43 11.54 8.79
N ILE A 156 -9.40 11.64 7.96
CA ILE A 156 -8.55 12.81 7.80
C ILE A 156 -8.65 13.29 6.35
N ASP A 157 -8.94 14.56 6.17
CA ASP A 157 -8.88 15.21 4.87
C ASP A 157 -7.43 15.38 4.41
N SER A 158 -7.11 14.83 3.24
CA SER A 158 -5.74 14.81 2.70
C SER A 158 -5.27 16.18 2.18
N VAL A 159 -6.16 17.16 2.02
CA VAL A 159 -5.80 18.50 1.57
C VAL A 159 -5.53 19.41 2.76
N SER A 160 -6.49 19.49 3.68
CA SER A 160 -6.41 20.38 4.84
C SER A 160 -5.65 19.81 6.03
N ASN A 161 -5.41 18.49 6.06
CA ASN A 161 -4.86 17.73 7.20
C ASN A 161 -5.72 17.85 8.48
N ARG A 162 -7.03 17.94 8.32
CA ARG A 162 -7.97 18.03 9.44
C ARG A 162 -8.77 16.74 9.56
N VAL A 163 -9.09 16.40 10.78
CA VAL A 163 -10.06 15.35 11.09
C VAL A 163 -11.43 15.79 10.58
N LEU A 164 -12.12 14.90 9.86
CA LEU A 164 -13.44 15.12 9.29
C LEU A 164 -14.51 14.36 10.07
N GLY A 165 -15.44 15.10 10.66
CA GLY A 165 -16.54 14.54 11.42
C GLY A 165 -16.14 13.85 12.73
N PRO A 166 -17.10 13.30 13.46
CA PRO A 166 -16.83 12.52 14.66
C PRO A 166 -16.26 11.14 14.30
N PRO A 167 -15.46 10.50 15.18
CA PRO A 167 -15.03 9.11 14.98
C PRO A 167 -16.23 8.17 14.81
N ILE A 168 -16.11 7.21 13.90
CA ILE A 168 -17.15 6.20 13.64
C ILE A 168 -16.84 4.96 14.48
N ARG A 169 -17.80 4.53 15.33
CA ARG A 169 -17.67 3.27 16.06
C ARG A 169 -17.83 2.08 15.11
N THR A 170 -16.85 1.17 15.09
CA THR A 170 -16.84 0.00 14.19
C THR A 170 -16.93 -1.33 14.93
N GLY A 171 -16.41 -1.41 16.16
CA GLY A 171 -16.39 -2.62 16.95
C GLY A 171 -15.28 -2.60 18.00
N GLU A 172 -14.97 -3.75 18.59
CA GLU A 172 -13.92 -3.86 19.60
C GLU A 172 -12.55 -4.02 18.98
N PHE A 173 -11.63 -3.17 19.38
CA PHE A 173 -10.22 -3.17 19.01
C PHE A 173 -9.98 -3.26 17.48
N PRO A 174 -10.36 -2.25 16.71
CA PRO A 174 -10.06 -2.19 15.28
C PRO A 174 -8.54 -2.14 15.06
N THR A 175 -8.01 -3.14 14.32
CA THR A 175 -6.56 -3.35 14.12
C THR A 175 -6.07 -3.12 12.71
N ALA A 176 -6.95 -3.31 11.73
CA ALA A 176 -6.58 -3.14 10.33
C ALA A 176 -7.74 -2.57 9.52
N LEU A 177 -7.42 -1.84 8.45
CA LEU A 177 -8.42 -1.32 7.53
C LEU A 177 -7.94 -1.33 6.08
N ALA A 178 -8.87 -1.49 5.16
CA ALA A 178 -8.61 -1.40 3.72
C ALA A 178 -9.72 -0.62 3.02
N ILE A 179 -9.36 0.10 1.96
CA ILE A 179 -10.29 0.87 1.15
C ILE A 179 -10.49 0.19 -0.19
N GLY A 180 -11.72 -0.05 -0.57
CA GLY A 180 -12.04 -0.62 -1.87
C GLY A 180 -13.54 -0.88 -2.05
N ALA A 181 -13.96 -1.03 -3.30
CA ALA A 181 -15.36 -1.22 -3.67
C ALA A 181 -16.32 -0.16 -3.05
N ASN A 182 -15.87 1.09 -3.01
CA ASN A 182 -16.59 2.25 -2.44
C ASN A 182 -16.85 2.17 -0.93
N HIS A 183 -16.09 1.35 -0.20
CA HIS A 183 -16.21 1.20 1.25
C HIS A 183 -14.85 1.25 1.93
N VAL A 184 -14.89 1.54 3.22
CA VAL A 184 -13.80 1.28 4.15
C VAL A 184 -14.14 0.03 4.94
N TRP A 185 -13.28 -0.98 4.87
CA TRP A 185 -13.42 -2.26 5.55
C TRP A 185 -12.52 -2.28 6.77
N VAL A 186 -13.07 -2.60 7.92
CA VAL A 186 -12.36 -2.50 9.21
C VAL A 186 -12.41 -3.82 9.94
N VAL A 187 -11.25 -4.36 10.26
CA VAL A 187 -11.10 -5.56 11.11
C VAL A 187 -11.22 -5.16 12.57
N ASN A 188 -12.16 -5.74 13.29
CA ASN A 188 -12.30 -5.62 14.74
C ASN A 188 -11.78 -6.90 15.38
N SER A 189 -10.51 -6.92 15.79
CA SER A 189 -9.86 -8.14 16.27
C SER A 189 -10.39 -8.59 17.64
N GLY A 190 -10.90 -7.67 18.46
CA GLY A 190 -11.50 -8.00 19.75
C GLY A 190 -12.77 -8.86 19.64
N GLU A 191 -13.51 -8.74 18.55
CA GLU A 191 -14.76 -9.48 18.31
C GLU A 191 -14.64 -10.54 17.21
N GLY A 192 -13.57 -10.58 16.44
CA GLY A 192 -13.45 -11.43 15.25
C GLY A 192 -14.44 -11.05 14.16
N THR A 193 -14.62 -9.78 13.90
CA THR A 193 -15.56 -9.25 12.90
C THR A 193 -14.92 -8.27 11.93
N VAL A 194 -15.62 -8.02 10.81
CA VAL A 194 -15.34 -6.93 9.89
C VAL A 194 -16.52 -5.98 9.84
N ALA A 195 -16.28 -4.70 10.03
CA ALA A 195 -17.25 -3.64 9.76
C ALA A 195 -17.05 -3.09 8.35
N ARG A 196 -18.15 -2.73 7.70
CA ARG A 196 -18.17 -2.03 6.41
C ARG A 196 -18.67 -0.61 6.63
N VAL A 197 -17.90 0.38 6.19
CA VAL A 197 -18.24 1.81 6.36
C VAL A 197 -18.42 2.46 4.99
N ASP A 198 -19.50 3.20 4.85
CA ASP A 198 -19.71 4.10 3.71
C ASP A 198 -18.94 5.40 3.96
N PRO A 199 -17.91 5.72 3.14
CA PRO A 199 -17.09 6.92 3.34
C PRO A 199 -17.83 8.22 3.00
N ARG A 200 -18.91 8.17 2.23
CA ARG A 200 -19.71 9.36 1.83
C ARG A 200 -20.71 9.71 2.90
N GLU A 201 -21.46 8.72 3.36
CA GLU A 201 -22.48 8.90 4.40
C GLU A 201 -21.88 8.92 5.81
N HIS A 202 -20.60 8.56 5.96
CA HIS A 202 -19.87 8.52 7.23
C HIS A 202 -20.53 7.61 8.29
N VAL A 203 -21.00 6.45 7.86
CA VAL A 203 -21.71 5.47 8.72
C VAL A 203 -21.30 4.03 8.47
N VAL A 204 -21.49 3.17 9.47
CA VAL A 204 -21.37 1.72 9.32
C VAL A 204 -22.57 1.19 8.54
N VAL A 205 -22.31 0.37 7.52
CA VAL A 205 -23.32 -0.25 6.67
C VAL A 205 -23.57 -1.71 7.08
N GLY A 206 -24.78 -1.99 7.50
CA GLY A 206 -25.20 -3.34 7.89
C GLY A 206 -24.73 -3.75 9.28
N ARG A 207 -24.68 -5.06 9.52
CA ARG A 207 -24.20 -5.66 10.78
C ARG A 207 -22.72 -6.02 10.65
N PRO A 208 -21.96 -6.09 11.75
CA PRO A 208 -20.63 -6.67 11.75
C PRO A 208 -20.62 -8.07 11.13
N ILE A 209 -19.65 -8.34 10.28
CA ILE A 209 -19.53 -9.59 9.51
C ILE A 209 -18.56 -10.51 10.26
N PRO A 210 -19.01 -11.68 10.76
CA PRO A 210 -18.10 -12.60 11.44
C PRO A 210 -17.02 -13.12 10.48
N VAL A 211 -15.78 -13.20 11.00
CA VAL A 211 -14.61 -13.80 10.33
C VAL A 211 -13.97 -14.84 11.27
N GLY A 212 -12.73 -15.21 11.03
CA GLY A 212 -12.03 -16.14 11.91
C GLY A 212 -11.48 -15.48 13.18
N ARG A 213 -10.80 -16.28 14.01
CA ARG A 213 -10.21 -15.82 15.27
C ARG A 213 -8.95 -14.99 15.03
N ASP A 214 -8.78 -13.97 15.86
CA ASP A 214 -7.62 -13.08 15.87
C ASP A 214 -7.28 -12.55 14.47
N PRO A 215 -8.23 -11.88 13.77
CA PRO A 215 -7.99 -11.31 12.48
C PRO A 215 -7.00 -10.14 12.60
N GLN A 216 -5.96 -10.11 11.73
CA GLN A 216 -4.83 -9.19 11.86
C GLN A 216 -4.67 -8.25 10.70
N ASP A 217 -5.06 -8.67 9.51
CA ASP A 217 -4.86 -7.85 8.31
C ASP A 217 -6.00 -8.06 7.32
N ILE A 218 -6.19 -7.09 6.44
CA ILE A 218 -7.28 -7.05 5.48
C ILE A 218 -6.80 -6.43 4.16
N ALA A 219 -7.19 -7.03 3.07
CA ALA A 219 -6.89 -6.51 1.73
C ALA A 219 -8.10 -6.60 0.81
N VAL A 220 -8.23 -5.63 -0.10
CA VAL A 220 -9.29 -5.63 -1.13
C VAL A 220 -8.68 -5.87 -2.50
N GLY A 221 -9.13 -6.93 -3.17
CA GLY A 221 -8.67 -7.26 -4.51
C GLY A 221 -9.49 -8.38 -5.14
N PHE A 222 -9.51 -8.45 -6.46
CA PHE A 222 -10.22 -9.47 -7.24
C PHE A 222 -11.72 -9.55 -6.92
N GLY A 223 -12.37 -8.40 -6.69
CA GLY A 223 -13.79 -8.32 -6.33
C GLY A 223 -14.12 -8.86 -4.94
N ALA A 224 -13.12 -9.09 -4.11
CA ALA A 224 -13.27 -9.64 -2.77
C ALA A 224 -12.50 -8.82 -1.72
N VAL A 225 -12.94 -8.98 -0.46
CA VAL A 225 -12.23 -8.59 0.74
C VAL A 225 -11.64 -9.84 1.37
N TRP A 226 -10.34 -9.82 1.63
CA TRP A 226 -9.60 -10.92 2.21
C TRP A 226 -9.14 -10.56 3.60
N VAL A 227 -9.41 -11.41 4.56
CA VAL A 227 -9.07 -11.20 5.98
C VAL A 227 -8.16 -12.31 6.45
N ALA A 228 -7.00 -11.96 6.99
CA ALA A 228 -6.04 -12.90 7.56
C ALA A 228 -6.41 -13.20 9.03
N ASN A 229 -6.86 -14.43 9.30
CA ASN A 229 -7.24 -14.88 10.64
C ASN A 229 -6.07 -15.65 11.26
N ARG A 230 -5.24 -14.94 12.01
CA ARG A 230 -4.01 -15.46 12.59
C ARG A 230 -4.28 -16.60 13.57
N GLY A 231 -5.33 -16.50 14.36
CA GLY A 231 -5.68 -17.50 15.38
C GLY A 231 -6.16 -18.82 14.80
N ASP A 232 -6.70 -18.82 13.59
CA ASP A 232 -7.22 -20.02 12.90
C ASP A 232 -6.29 -20.55 11.80
N GLY A 233 -5.30 -19.77 11.38
CA GLY A 233 -4.48 -20.10 10.22
C GLY A 233 -5.27 -20.11 8.91
N THR A 234 -6.22 -19.17 8.77
CA THR A 234 -7.14 -19.12 7.63
C THR A 234 -7.24 -17.73 7.00
N LEU A 235 -7.77 -17.68 5.79
CA LEU A 235 -8.28 -16.45 5.18
C LEU A 235 -9.80 -16.52 5.06
N THR A 236 -10.49 -15.48 5.49
CA THR A 236 -11.91 -15.28 5.15
C THR A 236 -12.00 -14.45 3.88
N ARG A 237 -12.87 -14.88 2.97
CA ARG A 237 -13.17 -14.15 1.73
C ARG A 237 -14.60 -13.63 1.78
N LEU A 238 -14.76 -12.31 1.58
CA LEU A 238 -16.06 -11.65 1.50
C LEU A 238 -16.20 -11.03 0.10
N ASP A 239 -17.41 -11.00 -0.41
CA ASP A 239 -17.74 -10.26 -1.62
C ASP A 239 -17.60 -8.75 -1.37
N ALA A 240 -16.79 -8.06 -2.17
CA ALA A 240 -16.47 -6.66 -1.92
C ALA A 240 -17.66 -5.69 -2.17
N ALA A 241 -18.65 -6.08 -2.93
CA ALA A 241 -19.84 -5.25 -3.17
C ALA A 241 -20.89 -5.42 -2.07
N THR A 242 -21.12 -6.67 -1.63
CA THR A 242 -22.23 -7.03 -0.72
C THR A 242 -21.80 -7.28 0.72
N GLY A 243 -20.54 -7.62 0.96
CA GLY A 243 -20.01 -8.05 2.26
C GLY A 243 -20.38 -9.49 2.61
N ARG A 244 -21.00 -10.25 1.71
CA ARG A 244 -21.37 -11.64 2.01
C ARG A 244 -20.15 -12.56 1.97
N PRO A 245 -20.02 -13.53 2.90
CA PRO A 245 -19.00 -14.56 2.83
C PRO A 245 -19.06 -15.33 1.50
N GLN A 246 -17.90 -15.56 0.88
CA GLN A 246 -17.76 -16.32 -0.36
C GLN A 246 -17.08 -17.67 -0.08
N GLY A 247 -17.88 -18.63 0.39
CA GLY A 247 -17.43 -19.96 0.72
C GLY A 247 -16.83 -20.10 2.13
N PRO A 248 -16.30 -21.28 2.49
CA PRO A 248 -15.64 -21.52 3.76
C PRO A 248 -14.29 -20.78 3.81
N ALA A 249 -13.80 -20.51 5.02
CA ALA A 249 -12.49 -19.92 5.23
C ALA A 249 -11.38 -20.82 4.64
N LEU A 250 -10.51 -20.23 3.82
CA LEU A 250 -9.40 -20.92 3.18
C LEU A 250 -8.29 -21.22 4.20
N ARG A 251 -7.92 -22.49 4.39
CA ARG A 251 -6.77 -22.85 5.22
C ARG A 251 -5.47 -22.52 4.51
N VAL A 252 -4.66 -21.66 5.14
CA VAL A 252 -3.31 -21.31 4.68
C VAL A 252 -2.24 -21.78 5.67
N GLY A 253 -2.66 -22.26 6.85
CA GLY A 253 -1.78 -22.74 7.91
C GLY A 253 -1.10 -21.59 8.67
N GLY A 254 -0.28 -21.98 9.65
CA GLY A 254 0.56 -21.05 10.40
C GLY A 254 -0.16 -19.94 11.13
N ALA A 255 0.37 -18.72 11.00
CA ALA A 255 -0.14 -17.49 11.58
C ALA A 255 -0.16 -16.37 10.53
N PRO A 256 -1.13 -16.39 9.59
CA PRO A 256 -1.23 -15.33 8.56
C PRO A 256 -1.42 -13.98 9.24
N GLY A 257 -0.49 -13.06 9.05
CA GLY A 257 -0.46 -11.78 9.74
C GLY A 257 -0.32 -10.57 8.85
N SER A 258 0.02 -10.76 7.56
CA SER A 258 0.06 -9.67 6.61
C SER A 258 -0.28 -10.14 5.20
N LEU A 259 -0.99 -9.30 4.45
CA LEU A 259 -1.50 -9.55 3.11
C LEU A 259 -1.00 -8.50 2.14
N ALA A 260 -0.64 -8.92 0.93
CA ALA A 260 -0.40 -7.99 -0.16
C ALA A 260 -1.10 -8.48 -1.43
N VAL A 261 -1.80 -7.57 -2.11
CA VAL A 261 -2.46 -7.87 -3.39
C VAL A 261 -1.46 -7.67 -4.51
N THR A 262 -1.28 -8.68 -5.35
CA THR A 262 -0.48 -8.62 -6.56
C THR A 262 -1.38 -8.53 -7.79
N ARG A 263 -0.78 -8.47 -8.98
CA ARG A 263 -1.55 -8.54 -10.23
C ARG A 263 -2.31 -9.86 -10.39
N ASP A 264 -1.71 -10.96 -9.92
CA ASP A 264 -2.16 -12.33 -10.23
C ASP A 264 -2.69 -13.09 -9.02
N GLY A 265 -2.74 -12.48 -7.85
CA GLY A 265 -3.21 -13.14 -6.63
C GLY A 265 -2.88 -12.35 -5.36
N LEU A 266 -2.86 -13.06 -4.25
CA LEU A 266 -2.47 -12.48 -2.96
C LEU A 266 -1.18 -13.15 -2.48
N LEU A 267 -0.32 -12.34 -1.86
CA LEU A 267 0.74 -12.84 -1.00
C LEU A 267 0.25 -12.84 0.45
N VAL A 268 0.51 -13.92 1.13
CA VAL A 268 0.18 -14.09 2.55
C VAL A 268 1.46 -14.36 3.30
N LEU A 269 1.78 -13.50 4.25
CA LEU A 269 2.92 -13.70 5.12
C LEU A 269 2.48 -14.41 6.41
N ASP A 270 3.03 -15.60 6.63
CA ASP A 270 2.98 -16.26 7.94
C ASP A 270 4.04 -15.64 8.86
N THR A 271 3.61 -14.82 9.77
CA THR A 271 4.51 -14.08 10.67
C THR A 271 5.18 -14.95 11.73
N ARG A 272 4.74 -16.20 11.94
CA ARG A 272 5.36 -17.16 12.84
C ARG A 272 6.45 -17.97 12.16
N SER A 273 6.16 -18.52 10.99
CA SER A 273 7.11 -19.38 10.27
C SER A 273 8.00 -18.64 9.29
N GLY A 274 7.60 -17.44 8.89
CA GLY A 274 8.23 -16.68 7.82
C GLY A 274 7.90 -17.17 6.41
N ALA A 275 6.95 -18.09 6.27
CA ALA A 275 6.51 -18.53 4.97
C ALA A 275 5.74 -17.42 4.24
N VAL A 276 6.06 -17.23 2.98
CA VAL A 276 5.30 -16.42 2.04
C VAL A 276 4.53 -17.38 1.14
N LEU A 277 3.22 -17.29 1.17
CA LEU A 277 2.35 -18.09 0.32
C LEU A 277 1.73 -17.20 -0.76
N ARG A 278 1.52 -17.78 -1.93
CA ARG A 278 0.69 -17.19 -2.98
C ARG A 278 -0.66 -17.87 -2.99
N VAL A 279 -1.71 -17.08 -2.96
CA VAL A 279 -3.10 -17.54 -3.06
C VAL A 279 -3.67 -17.10 -4.40
N ASP A 280 -4.15 -18.08 -5.18
CA ASP A 280 -4.92 -17.81 -6.38
C ASP A 280 -6.37 -17.43 -5.98
N PRO A 281 -6.84 -16.22 -6.32
CA PRO A 281 -8.18 -15.77 -5.92
C PRO A 281 -9.33 -16.49 -6.63
N ARG A 282 -9.06 -17.19 -7.73
CA ARG A 282 -10.08 -17.93 -8.49
C ARG A 282 -10.25 -19.35 -7.98
N THR A 283 -9.14 -20.07 -7.85
CA THR A 283 -9.13 -21.48 -7.43
C THR A 283 -9.08 -21.65 -5.92
N GLN A 284 -8.70 -20.58 -5.20
CA GLN A 284 -8.40 -20.58 -3.75
C GLN A 284 -7.26 -21.55 -3.38
N ALA A 285 -6.41 -21.90 -4.34
CA ALA A 285 -5.23 -22.69 -4.06
C ALA A 285 -4.16 -21.81 -3.39
N ALA A 286 -3.55 -22.32 -2.33
CA ALA A 286 -2.44 -21.68 -1.64
C ALA A 286 -1.15 -22.48 -1.86
N HIS A 287 -0.11 -21.82 -2.36
CA HIS A 287 1.19 -22.41 -2.62
C HIS A 287 2.29 -21.67 -1.87
N ALA A 288 3.17 -22.38 -1.18
CA ALA A 288 4.34 -21.77 -0.57
C ALA A 288 5.32 -21.34 -1.68
N LEU A 289 5.73 -20.07 -1.65
CA LEU A 289 6.72 -19.53 -2.58
C LEU A 289 8.13 -19.65 -1.99
N LEU A 290 8.30 -19.16 -0.77
CA LEU A 290 9.59 -19.10 -0.11
C LEU A 290 9.42 -18.94 1.39
N ARG A 291 10.53 -18.95 2.13
CA ARG A 291 10.56 -18.67 3.56
C ARG A 291 11.58 -17.59 3.87
N ILE A 292 11.14 -16.57 4.59
CA ILE A 292 12.01 -15.51 5.12
C ILE A 292 12.42 -15.91 6.53
N PRO A 293 13.71 -16.15 6.78
CA PRO A 293 14.15 -16.50 8.13
C PRO A 293 14.17 -15.26 9.02
N GLY A 294 13.69 -15.40 10.27
CA GLY A 294 13.71 -14.32 11.26
C GLY A 294 12.34 -14.06 11.87
N TYR A 295 12.01 -12.80 12.04
CA TYR A 295 10.73 -12.33 12.61
C TYR A 295 10.02 -11.38 11.63
N PRO A 296 9.53 -11.92 10.51
CA PRO A 296 8.86 -11.10 9.52
C PRO A 296 7.58 -10.52 10.11
N ALA A 297 7.37 -9.22 9.89
CA ALA A 297 6.25 -8.48 10.45
C ALA A 297 5.21 -8.11 9.40
N ALA A 298 5.65 -7.63 8.23
CA ALA A 298 4.77 -7.18 7.17
C ALA A 298 5.36 -7.45 5.78
N ILE A 299 4.48 -7.51 4.78
CA ILE A 299 4.81 -7.67 3.36
C ILE A 299 4.08 -6.62 2.54
N ALA A 300 4.77 -6.01 1.58
CA ALA A 300 4.16 -5.15 0.56
C ALA A 300 4.68 -5.51 -0.82
N VAL A 301 3.95 -5.10 -1.85
CA VAL A 301 4.32 -5.30 -3.25
C VAL A 301 4.42 -3.96 -3.96
N GLY A 302 5.48 -3.78 -4.73
CA GLY A 302 5.74 -2.59 -5.53
C GLY A 302 7.20 -2.54 -5.97
N ALA A 303 7.55 -1.58 -6.83
CA ALA A 303 8.90 -1.46 -7.40
C ALA A 303 9.40 -2.79 -8.00
N GLY A 304 8.51 -3.55 -8.66
CA GLY A 304 8.83 -4.81 -9.32
C GLY A 304 9.20 -5.97 -8.39
N ALA A 305 8.84 -5.91 -7.10
CA ALA A 305 9.17 -6.95 -6.13
C ALA A 305 8.17 -7.03 -4.97
N ALA A 306 8.27 -8.07 -4.15
CA ALA A 306 7.72 -8.08 -2.81
C ALA A 306 8.80 -7.64 -1.81
N TRP A 307 8.38 -6.97 -0.75
CA TRP A 307 9.26 -6.44 0.29
C TRP A 307 8.77 -6.90 1.65
N VAL A 308 9.66 -7.51 2.42
CA VAL A 308 9.32 -8.03 3.75
C VAL A 308 10.22 -7.39 4.80
N VAL A 309 9.63 -6.89 5.88
CA VAL A 309 10.36 -6.34 7.01
C VAL A 309 10.56 -7.39 8.10
N ASP A 310 11.77 -7.45 8.67
CA ASP A 310 12.10 -8.26 9.84
C ASP A 310 12.23 -7.36 11.09
N SER A 311 11.28 -7.50 12.00
CA SER A 311 11.17 -6.63 13.16
C SER A 311 12.33 -6.75 14.15
N ARG A 312 12.97 -7.93 14.29
CA ARG A 312 14.12 -8.11 15.19
C ARG A 312 15.45 -7.78 14.55
N ARG A 313 15.63 -8.12 13.27
CA ARG A 313 16.87 -7.82 12.56
C ARG A 313 16.98 -6.35 12.16
N GLY A 314 15.87 -5.64 12.15
CA GLY A 314 15.84 -4.24 11.73
C GLY A 314 16.07 -4.06 10.23
N THR A 315 15.56 -4.99 9.42
CA THR A 315 15.84 -5.04 7.98
C THR A 315 14.59 -5.05 7.15
N VAL A 316 14.72 -4.62 5.89
CA VAL A 316 13.79 -4.91 4.80
C VAL A 316 14.49 -5.77 3.75
N THR A 317 13.83 -6.79 3.27
CA THR A 317 14.35 -7.73 2.28
C THR A 317 13.50 -7.66 1.01
N ARG A 318 14.16 -7.45 -0.14
CA ARG A 318 13.56 -7.57 -1.45
C ARG A 318 13.43 -9.05 -1.80
N VAL A 319 12.25 -9.45 -2.17
CA VAL A 319 11.92 -10.79 -2.63
C VAL A 319 11.51 -10.69 -4.09
N SER A 320 12.32 -11.23 -4.97
CA SER A 320 11.96 -11.44 -6.38
C SER A 320 11.12 -12.72 -6.47
N GLY A 321 9.93 -12.63 -7.04
CA GLY A 321 9.03 -13.75 -7.28
C GLY A 321 9.24 -14.31 -8.65
#